data_f5747645792391580ba4cb2ef94b7125
#
_entry.id   f5747645792391580ba4cb2ef94b7125
#
_cell.length_a   1.000
_cell.length_b   1.000
_cell.length_c   1.000
_cell.angle_alpha   90.00
_cell.angle_beta   90.00
_cell.angle_gamma   90.00
#
_symmetry.space_group_name_H-M   'P 1'
#
loop_
_entity.id
_entity.type
_entity.pdbx_description
1 polymer ?
#
loop_
_entity_poly.entity_id
_entity_poly.type
_entity_poly.pdbx_seq_one_letter_code
_entity_poly.pdbx_strand_id
1 'polypeptide(L)'
;MRTISERVEHLMQGTEYGDDALRASMAAELKAKLVESERERRPLRVYAGFDPTAADLHLGHTVPIRKLAQFQELGHDVTFLIGSFTSQIGDPSDKNKLRPILSREQIERNARTYADQAMRILDRERTTVVFNDEWLSGRTVGEFVTLASNFTVQQFMARESFRRRAESGDPVYLHELFYGILQGIDATTLRADVQVGGTDQLFNIVTASRKVMEANGLKPNVAIIMGILPGTDGSVKMSKSIGNHIPILAGADEMYGKIMSLPDDAMRPYFEKVTPLAPPEIDALFAELASGQAHPRDVKMRLAREVVATLHPADAVAAAEQTFVQTFQRGELPDDMPSLTVPAGRRFTEILV
;
A
#
# COMPACT_ATOMS: atom_id res chain seq x y z
N MET A 1 -19.29 10.42 19.25
CA MET A 1 -18.68 9.09 18.94
C MET A 1 -19.41 8.54 17.72
N ARG A 2 -18.73 8.08 16.67
CA ARG A 2 -19.37 7.50 15.48
C ARG A 2 -20.15 6.24 15.85
N THR A 3 -21.33 6.05 15.29
CA THR A 3 -22.09 4.78 15.39
C THR A 3 -21.31 3.63 14.73
N ILE A 4 -21.67 2.38 15.03
CA ILE A 4 -21.07 1.21 14.36
C ILE A 4 -21.23 1.30 12.83
N SER A 5 -22.40 1.74 12.34
CA SER A 5 -22.64 1.87 10.91
C SER A 5 -21.76 2.93 10.26
N GLU A 6 -21.58 4.08 10.87
CA GLU A 6 -20.65 5.13 10.40
C GLU A 6 -19.19 4.67 10.44
N ARG A 7 -18.81 3.85 11.42
CA ARG A 7 -17.45 3.26 11.47
C ARG A 7 -17.24 2.24 10.35
N VAL A 8 -18.23 1.38 10.08
CA VAL A 8 -18.17 0.44 8.96
C VAL A 8 -18.03 1.20 7.65
N GLU A 9 -18.88 2.21 7.41
CA GLU A 9 -18.81 3.03 6.20
C GLU A 9 -17.42 3.67 6.03
N HIS A 10 -16.90 4.29 7.08
CA HIS A 10 -15.56 4.90 7.07
C HIS A 10 -14.45 3.88 6.79
N LEU A 11 -14.47 2.71 7.44
CA LEU A 11 -13.45 1.68 7.26
C LEU A 11 -13.55 0.95 5.90
N MET A 12 -14.76 0.89 5.33
CA MET A 12 -14.99 0.31 3.99
C MET A 12 -14.75 1.31 2.85
N GLN A 13 -14.50 2.58 3.15
CA GLN A 13 -14.20 3.58 2.13
C GLN A 13 -12.88 3.22 1.40
N GLY A 14 -12.89 3.33 0.06
CA GLY A 14 -11.73 3.04 -0.79
C GLY A 14 -11.41 1.56 -0.95
N THR A 15 -12.27 0.64 -0.44
CA THR A 15 -12.11 -0.80 -0.64
C THR A 15 -12.58 -1.22 -2.03
N GLU A 16 -11.81 -2.13 -2.65
CA GLU A 16 -12.07 -2.69 -3.98
C GLU A 16 -11.92 -4.22 -3.94
N TYR A 17 -12.98 -4.95 -4.30
CA TYR A 17 -12.96 -6.42 -4.29
C TYR A 17 -13.17 -7.02 -5.69
N GLY A 18 -13.57 -6.21 -6.66
CA GLY A 18 -13.98 -6.69 -7.98
C GLY A 18 -15.32 -7.43 -7.97
N ASP A 19 -15.99 -7.53 -6.82
CA ASP A 19 -17.26 -8.22 -6.60
C ASP A 19 -18.02 -7.51 -5.47
N ASP A 20 -19.21 -6.98 -5.79
CA ASP A 20 -20.06 -6.24 -4.85
C ASP A 20 -20.64 -7.14 -3.75
N ALA A 21 -20.93 -8.41 -4.04
CA ALA A 21 -21.42 -9.37 -3.05
C ALA A 21 -20.32 -9.69 -2.02
N LEU A 22 -19.09 -9.87 -2.46
CA LEU A 22 -17.95 -10.05 -1.56
C LEU A 22 -17.72 -8.81 -0.71
N ARG A 23 -17.77 -7.61 -1.30
CA ARG A 23 -17.66 -6.35 -0.56
C ARG A 23 -18.74 -6.21 0.52
N ALA A 24 -19.99 -6.53 0.19
CA ALA A 24 -21.10 -6.50 1.15
C ALA A 24 -20.92 -7.52 2.27
N SER A 25 -20.43 -8.74 1.95
CA SER A 25 -20.12 -9.76 2.96
C SER A 25 -19.03 -9.28 3.93
N MET A 26 -17.93 -8.71 3.43
CA MET A 26 -16.85 -8.18 4.27
C MET A 26 -17.33 -7.01 5.16
N ALA A 27 -18.20 -6.14 4.64
CA ALA A 27 -18.81 -5.07 5.43
C ALA A 27 -19.71 -5.63 6.56
N ALA A 28 -20.49 -6.66 6.28
CA ALA A 28 -21.33 -7.32 7.29
C ALA A 28 -20.48 -8.02 8.37
N GLU A 29 -19.40 -8.71 7.97
CA GLU A 29 -18.45 -9.33 8.90
C GLU A 29 -17.73 -8.29 9.75
N LEU A 30 -17.28 -7.16 9.16
CA LEU A 30 -16.67 -6.05 9.89
C LEU A 30 -17.64 -5.49 10.93
N LYS A 31 -18.92 -5.29 10.56
CA LYS A 31 -19.96 -4.85 11.49
C LYS A 31 -20.09 -5.81 12.66
N ALA A 32 -20.15 -7.11 12.40
CA ALA A 32 -20.25 -8.12 13.45
C ALA A 32 -19.03 -8.10 14.39
N LYS A 33 -17.82 -7.96 13.84
CA LYS A 33 -16.58 -7.84 14.63
C LYS A 33 -16.54 -6.56 15.48
N LEU A 34 -17.02 -5.44 14.98
CA LEU A 34 -17.11 -4.19 15.75
C LEU A 34 -18.12 -4.31 16.90
N VAL A 35 -19.27 -4.94 16.67
CA VAL A 35 -20.26 -5.23 17.73
C VAL A 35 -19.66 -6.16 18.81
N GLU A 36 -18.95 -7.22 18.39
CA GLU A 36 -18.28 -8.15 19.30
C GLU A 36 -17.21 -7.42 20.12
N SER A 37 -16.40 -6.59 19.47
CA SER A 37 -15.36 -5.75 20.10
C SER A 37 -15.93 -4.84 21.20
N GLU A 38 -17.04 -4.14 20.94
CA GLU A 38 -17.68 -3.30 21.95
C GLU A 38 -18.25 -4.12 23.11
N ARG A 39 -18.94 -5.22 22.81
CA ARG A 39 -19.52 -6.10 23.84
C ARG A 39 -18.46 -6.66 24.77
N GLU A 40 -17.31 -7.07 24.20
CA GLU A 40 -16.20 -7.68 24.93
C GLU A 40 -15.22 -6.65 25.51
N ARG A 41 -15.41 -5.37 25.17
CA ARG A 41 -14.46 -4.28 25.50
C ARG A 41 -13.03 -4.63 25.09
N ARG A 42 -12.88 -5.30 23.97
CA ARG A 42 -11.61 -5.72 23.39
C ARG A 42 -11.39 -5.05 22.05
N PRO A 43 -10.28 -4.32 21.85
CA PRO A 43 -9.95 -3.77 20.54
C PRO A 43 -9.81 -4.89 19.48
N LEU A 44 -10.13 -4.59 18.23
CA LEU A 44 -9.83 -5.48 17.12
C LEU A 44 -8.32 -5.52 16.89
N ARG A 45 -7.78 -6.69 16.58
CA ARG A 45 -6.39 -6.91 16.15
C ARG A 45 -6.33 -6.77 14.64
N VAL A 46 -5.72 -5.69 14.19
CA VAL A 46 -5.66 -5.31 12.77
C VAL A 46 -4.23 -5.35 12.30
N TYR A 47 -3.93 -5.97 11.16
CA TYR A 47 -2.58 -5.97 10.62
C TYR A 47 -2.54 -5.79 9.10
N ALA A 48 -1.39 -5.34 8.63
CA ALA A 48 -0.95 -5.44 7.24
C ALA A 48 0.50 -5.90 7.19
N GLY A 49 0.81 -6.78 6.24
CA GLY A 49 2.16 -7.30 6.01
C GLY A 49 2.83 -6.60 4.82
N PHE A 50 4.13 -6.36 4.97
CA PHE A 50 4.97 -5.71 3.97
C PHE A 50 6.28 -6.47 3.82
N ASP A 51 6.56 -6.94 2.62
CA ASP A 51 7.85 -7.55 2.26
C ASP A 51 8.88 -6.45 1.99
N PRO A 52 10.00 -6.35 2.76
CA PRO A 52 10.99 -5.29 2.60
C PRO A 52 11.90 -5.56 1.38
N THR A 53 11.31 -5.56 0.18
CA THR A 53 12.00 -5.84 -1.09
C THR A 53 12.90 -4.71 -1.57
N ALA A 54 12.83 -3.53 -0.96
CA ALA A 54 13.65 -2.36 -1.23
C ALA A 54 13.76 -1.50 0.04
N ALA A 55 14.70 -0.54 0.10
CA ALA A 55 14.94 0.26 1.30
C ALA A 55 13.82 1.26 1.63
N ASP A 56 13.08 1.74 0.62
CA ASP A 56 12.11 2.83 0.83
C ASP A 56 10.68 2.41 0.45
N LEU A 57 9.71 3.02 1.10
CA LEU A 57 8.31 2.98 0.72
C LEU A 57 7.99 4.09 -0.32
N HIS A 58 6.92 3.90 -1.06
CA HIS A 58 6.36 4.91 -1.97
C HIS A 58 4.87 5.13 -1.66
N LEU A 59 4.25 6.15 -2.24
CA LEU A 59 2.84 6.52 -1.97
C LEU A 59 1.86 5.34 -2.11
N GLY A 60 2.12 4.38 -3.01
CA GLY A 60 1.28 3.18 -3.12
C GLY A 60 1.22 2.35 -1.84
N HIS A 61 2.32 2.28 -1.07
CA HIS A 61 2.34 1.59 0.22
C HIS A 61 1.57 2.36 1.31
N THR A 62 1.42 3.68 1.15
CA THR A 62 0.69 4.47 2.14
C THR A 62 -0.80 4.16 2.17
N VAL A 63 -1.36 3.62 1.09
CA VAL A 63 -2.80 3.27 1.01
C VAL A 63 -3.21 2.28 2.11
N PRO A 64 -2.62 1.07 2.23
CA PRO A 64 -2.93 0.17 3.34
C PRO A 64 -2.45 0.71 4.70
N ILE A 65 -1.35 1.48 4.77
CA ILE A 65 -0.87 2.08 6.03
C ILE A 65 -1.87 3.11 6.57
N ARG A 66 -2.43 3.96 5.71
CA ARG A 66 -3.49 4.91 6.11
C ARG A 66 -4.76 4.20 6.57
N LYS A 67 -5.08 3.05 5.98
CA LYS A 67 -6.19 2.23 6.46
C LYS A 67 -5.92 1.70 7.89
N LEU A 68 -4.69 1.28 8.18
CA LEU A 68 -4.28 0.94 9.55
C LEU A 68 -4.43 2.12 10.50
N ALA A 69 -4.02 3.34 10.08
CA ALA A 69 -4.19 4.56 10.89
C ALA A 69 -5.66 4.83 11.21
N GLN A 70 -6.59 4.62 10.27
CA GLN A 70 -8.03 4.75 10.53
C GLN A 70 -8.53 3.77 11.61
N PHE A 71 -8.00 2.55 11.65
CA PHE A 71 -8.30 1.62 12.75
C PHE A 71 -7.68 2.08 14.08
N GLN A 72 -6.47 2.64 14.06
CA GLN A 72 -5.84 3.25 15.25
C GLN A 72 -6.69 4.39 15.82
N GLU A 73 -7.15 5.31 14.98
CA GLU A 73 -8.01 6.43 15.37
C GLU A 73 -9.29 5.96 16.08
N LEU A 74 -9.83 4.81 15.68
CA LEU A 74 -11.00 4.19 16.29
C LEU A 74 -10.68 3.36 17.55
N GLY A 75 -9.42 3.32 18.00
CA GLY A 75 -9.01 2.66 19.23
C GLY A 75 -8.70 1.17 19.09
N HIS A 76 -8.41 0.68 17.88
CA HIS A 76 -8.05 -0.71 17.62
C HIS A 76 -6.53 -0.94 17.67
N ASP A 77 -6.12 -2.18 17.96
CA ASP A 77 -4.71 -2.60 18.04
C ASP A 77 -4.18 -2.82 16.62
N VAL A 78 -3.13 -2.09 16.26
CA VAL A 78 -2.54 -2.16 14.92
C VAL A 78 -1.17 -2.82 14.97
N THR A 79 -0.98 -3.80 14.11
CA THR A 79 0.30 -4.47 13.87
C THR A 79 0.81 -4.19 12.46
N PHE A 80 2.02 -3.66 12.38
CA PHE A 80 2.79 -3.53 11.14
C PHE A 80 3.71 -4.75 11.03
N LEU A 81 3.36 -5.70 10.16
CA LEU A 81 4.11 -6.92 9.98
C LEU A 81 5.16 -6.74 8.88
N ILE A 82 6.40 -7.07 9.19
CA ILE A 82 7.50 -7.13 8.24
C ILE A 82 7.69 -8.58 7.81
N GLY A 83 7.53 -8.82 6.51
CA GLY A 83 7.68 -10.13 5.89
C GLY A 83 9.15 -10.53 5.74
N SER A 84 9.87 -10.68 6.85
CA SER A 84 11.29 -11.05 6.86
C SER A 84 11.55 -12.47 6.35
N PHE A 85 10.62 -13.39 6.58
CA PHE A 85 10.66 -14.75 6.02
C PHE A 85 10.06 -14.79 4.60
N THR A 86 8.87 -14.20 4.42
CA THR A 86 8.14 -14.24 3.15
C THR A 86 8.88 -13.53 2.02
N SER A 87 9.68 -12.51 2.31
CA SER A 87 10.55 -11.85 1.33
C SER A 87 11.57 -12.78 0.67
N GLN A 88 11.96 -13.88 1.34
CA GLN A 88 12.87 -14.88 0.78
C GLN A 88 12.18 -15.75 -0.28
N ILE A 89 10.85 -15.84 -0.21
CA ILE A 89 10.04 -16.58 -1.19
C ILE A 89 9.61 -15.64 -2.33
N GLY A 90 9.20 -14.43 -1.97
CA GLY A 90 8.69 -13.41 -2.87
C GLY A 90 7.22 -13.61 -3.22
N ASP A 91 6.43 -12.56 -3.05
CA ASP A 91 5.01 -12.55 -3.39
C ASP A 91 4.81 -12.71 -4.90
N PRO A 92 4.07 -13.74 -5.35
CA PRO A 92 3.77 -13.97 -6.78
C PRO A 92 2.63 -13.09 -7.32
N SER A 93 2.03 -12.21 -6.50
CA SER A 93 0.80 -11.47 -6.84
C SER A 93 0.95 -10.56 -8.05
N ASP A 94 2.13 -9.98 -8.26
CA ASP A 94 2.32 -8.84 -9.17
C ASP A 94 3.26 -9.09 -10.34
N LYS A 95 3.88 -10.28 -10.51
CA LYS A 95 5.00 -10.40 -11.44
C LYS A 95 4.93 -11.57 -12.40
N ASN A 96 5.33 -11.28 -13.63
CA ASN A 96 5.55 -12.26 -14.67
C ASN A 96 6.93 -12.95 -14.59
N LYS A 97 7.80 -12.57 -13.60
CA LYS A 97 9.16 -13.11 -13.45
C LYS A 97 9.50 -13.30 -11.96
N LEU A 98 10.33 -14.30 -11.67
CA LEU A 98 10.91 -14.52 -10.34
C LEU A 98 11.62 -13.26 -9.82
N ARG A 99 11.41 -12.95 -8.55
CA ARG A 99 12.22 -11.95 -7.86
C ARG A 99 13.58 -12.53 -7.51
N PRO A 100 14.66 -11.73 -7.57
CA PRO A 100 15.91 -12.11 -6.93
C PRO A 100 15.67 -12.39 -5.44
N ILE A 101 16.19 -13.50 -4.95
CA ILE A 101 16.15 -13.82 -3.51
C ILE A 101 17.10 -12.83 -2.82
N LEU A 102 16.53 -12.07 -1.88
CA LEU A 102 17.32 -11.14 -1.07
C LEU A 102 18.08 -11.91 0.01
N SER A 103 19.31 -11.46 0.35
CA SER A 103 20.00 -12.00 1.50
C SER A 103 19.33 -11.54 2.81
N ARG A 104 19.53 -12.32 3.88
CA ARG A 104 19.01 -11.98 5.20
C ARG A 104 19.44 -10.58 5.65
N GLU A 105 20.68 -10.23 5.43
CA GLU A 105 21.22 -8.90 5.79
C GLU A 105 20.56 -7.77 4.98
N GLN A 106 20.21 -8.01 3.71
CA GLN A 106 19.49 -7.04 2.90
C GLN A 106 18.05 -6.85 3.43
N ILE A 107 17.38 -7.96 3.77
CA ILE A 107 16.03 -7.92 4.35
C ILE A 107 16.04 -7.16 5.68
N GLU A 108 17.00 -7.44 6.57
CA GLU A 108 17.11 -6.77 7.88
C GLU A 108 17.38 -5.26 7.72
N ARG A 109 18.27 -4.86 6.79
CA ARG A 109 18.50 -3.43 6.49
C ARG A 109 17.26 -2.73 5.99
N ASN A 110 16.56 -3.33 5.02
CA ASN A 110 15.36 -2.76 4.45
C ASN A 110 14.22 -2.68 5.48
N ALA A 111 14.10 -3.70 6.33
CA ALA A 111 13.06 -3.80 7.35
C ALA A 111 13.11 -2.65 8.36
N ARG A 112 14.33 -2.27 8.79
CA ARG A 112 14.51 -1.13 9.71
C ARG A 112 13.95 0.16 9.13
N THR A 113 14.24 0.44 7.87
CA THR A 113 13.77 1.65 7.19
C THR A 113 12.26 1.63 6.95
N TYR A 114 11.67 0.45 6.68
CA TYR A 114 10.22 0.31 6.46
C TYR A 114 9.40 0.71 7.68
N ALA A 115 9.77 0.20 8.85
CA ALA A 115 9.08 0.54 10.08
C ALA A 115 9.13 2.05 10.36
N ASP A 116 10.32 2.67 10.27
CA ASP A 116 10.48 4.10 10.52
C ASP A 116 9.70 4.96 9.52
N GLN A 117 9.63 4.54 8.27
CA GLN A 117 8.85 5.22 7.25
C GLN A 117 7.34 5.09 7.48
N ALA A 118 6.86 3.91 7.90
CA ALA A 118 5.44 3.70 8.22
C ALA A 118 4.99 4.57 9.41
N MET A 119 5.89 4.82 10.39
CA MET A 119 5.62 5.67 11.55
C MET A 119 5.51 7.18 11.21
N ARG A 120 5.68 7.59 9.96
CA ARG A 120 5.27 8.93 9.51
C ARG A 120 3.75 9.08 9.40
N ILE A 121 3.04 7.96 9.34
CA ILE A 121 1.58 7.89 9.17
C ILE A 121 0.93 7.26 10.39
N LEU A 122 1.57 6.23 10.97
CA LEU A 122 1.09 5.51 12.14
C LEU A 122 1.63 6.14 13.42
N ASP A 123 0.82 6.11 14.48
CA ASP A 123 1.27 6.42 15.83
C ASP A 123 2.22 5.32 16.33
N ARG A 124 3.48 5.68 16.57
CA ARG A 124 4.55 4.75 16.97
C ARG A 124 4.25 4.05 18.30
N GLU A 125 3.66 4.75 19.26
CA GLU A 125 3.38 4.20 20.60
C GLU A 125 2.21 3.20 20.57
N ARG A 126 1.37 3.29 19.54
CA ARG A 126 0.18 2.47 19.35
C ARG A 126 0.33 1.44 18.23
N THR A 127 1.52 1.29 17.67
CA THR A 127 1.80 0.32 16.60
C THR A 127 2.77 -0.75 17.10
N THR A 128 2.36 -2.00 17.00
CA THR A 128 3.25 -3.14 17.21
C THR A 128 3.95 -3.49 15.90
N VAL A 129 5.27 -3.49 15.88
CA VAL A 129 6.06 -3.96 14.73
C VAL A 129 6.53 -5.38 15.01
N VAL A 130 6.27 -6.31 14.09
CA VAL A 130 6.65 -7.72 14.21
C VAL A 130 7.31 -8.24 12.94
N PHE A 131 8.12 -9.28 13.09
CA PHE A 131 8.83 -9.94 12.00
C PHE A 131 8.36 -11.38 11.87
N ASN A 132 7.91 -11.80 10.69
CA ASN A 132 7.30 -13.13 10.57
C ASN A 132 8.29 -14.29 10.56
N ASP A 133 9.59 -14.05 10.49
CA ASP A 133 10.60 -15.08 10.73
C ASP A 133 10.63 -15.57 12.18
N GLU A 134 10.14 -14.80 13.14
CA GLU A 134 10.01 -15.20 14.57
C GLU A 134 9.18 -16.48 14.75
N TRP A 135 8.17 -16.70 13.91
CA TRP A 135 7.31 -17.88 13.99
C TRP A 135 7.36 -18.79 12.77
N LEU A 136 7.75 -18.27 11.58
CA LEU A 136 7.82 -19.10 10.38
C LEU A 136 9.09 -19.96 10.35
N SER A 137 10.22 -19.43 10.82
CA SER A 137 11.49 -20.17 10.83
C SER A 137 11.49 -21.43 11.71
N GLY A 138 10.64 -21.45 12.75
CA GLY A 138 10.51 -22.60 13.66
C GLY A 138 9.50 -23.64 13.21
N ARG A 139 8.77 -23.43 12.12
CA ARG A 139 7.75 -24.38 11.63
C ARG A 139 8.38 -25.64 11.06
N THR A 140 7.82 -26.78 11.43
CA THR A 140 8.24 -28.07 10.86
C THR A 140 7.61 -28.30 9.49
N VAL A 141 8.28 -29.11 8.67
CA VAL A 141 7.71 -29.56 7.38
C VAL A 141 6.38 -30.27 7.58
N GLY A 142 6.23 -31.07 8.65
CA GLY A 142 4.99 -31.78 8.96
C GLY A 142 3.81 -30.85 9.22
N GLU A 143 3.99 -29.80 10.01
CA GLU A 143 2.97 -28.77 10.23
C GLU A 143 2.57 -28.08 8.93
N PHE A 144 3.56 -27.71 8.11
CA PHE A 144 3.32 -27.07 6.84
C PHE A 144 2.54 -27.96 5.86
N VAL A 145 2.91 -29.25 5.74
CA VAL A 145 2.19 -30.22 4.90
C VAL A 145 0.75 -30.39 5.38
N THR A 146 0.52 -30.42 6.69
CA THR A 146 -0.83 -30.50 7.26
C THR A 146 -1.68 -29.29 6.89
N LEU A 147 -1.12 -28.08 6.91
CA LEU A 147 -1.83 -26.88 6.46
C LEU A 147 -2.06 -26.90 4.95
N ALA A 148 -1.04 -27.28 4.17
CA ALA A 148 -1.13 -27.35 2.71
C ALA A 148 -2.18 -28.37 2.22
N SER A 149 -2.45 -29.45 2.98
CA SER A 149 -3.47 -30.45 2.65
C SER A 149 -4.92 -29.90 2.61
N ASN A 150 -5.14 -28.71 3.17
CA ASN A 150 -6.43 -28.02 3.07
C ASN A 150 -6.66 -27.36 1.71
N PHE A 151 -5.66 -27.30 0.83
CA PHE A 151 -5.71 -26.62 -0.45
C PHE A 151 -5.54 -27.59 -1.61
N THR A 152 -6.11 -27.22 -2.75
CA THR A 152 -5.84 -27.91 -4.01
C THR A 152 -4.97 -27.04 -4.92
N VAL A 153 -4.17 -27.65 -5.76
CA VAL A 153 -3.36 -26.94 -6.78
C VAL A 153 -4.26 -26.08 -7.67
N GLN A 154 -5.45 -26.59 -8.03
CA GLN A 154 -6.41 -25.88 -8.86
C GLN A 154 -6.86 -24.55 -8.24
N GLN A 155 -7.03 -24.49 -6.92
CA GLN A 155 -7.38 -23.24 -6.22
C GLN A 155 -6.30 -22.17 -6.40
N PHE A 156 -5.01 -22.55 -6.33
CA PHE A 156 -3.91 -21.62 -6.58
C PHE A 156 -3.80 -21.23 -8.04
N MET A 157 -3.93 -22.21 -8.96
CA MET A 157 -3.86 -21.96 -10.40
C MET A 157 -5.02 -21.13 -10.95
N ALA A 158 -6.15 -21.03 -10.23
CA ALA A 158 -7.25 -20.12 -10.55
C ALA A 158 -6.89 -18.64 -10.32
N ARG A 159 -5.82 -18.35 -9.55
CA ARG A 159 -5.31 -16.99 -9.36
C ARG A 159 -4.88 -16.40 -10.70
N GLU A 160 -5.30 -15.16 -10.98
CA GLU A 160 -5.07 -14.53 -12.29
C GLU A 160 -3.59 -14.50 -12.70
N SER A 161 -2.69 -14.17 -11.78
CA SER A 161 -1.25 -14.13 -12.06
C SER A 161 -0.68 -15.48 -12.47
N PHE A 162 -1.10 -16.56 -11.83
CA PHE A 162 -0.65 -17.92 -12.17
C PHE A 162 -1.32 -18.43 -13.45
N ARG A 163 -2.62 -18.19 -13.61
CA ARG A 163 -3.34 -18.55 -14.85
C ARG A 163 -2.70 -17.90 -16.07
N ARG A 164 -2.48 -16.59 -16.03
CA ARG A 164 -1.85 -15.84 -17.13
C ARG A 164 -0.45 -16.39 -17.47
N ARG A 165 0.38 -16.68 -16.46
CA ARG A 165 1.70 -17.27 -16.67
C ARG A 165 1.62 -18.66 -17.26
N ALA A 166 0.71 -19.52 -16.79
CA ALA A 166 0.51 -20.85 -17.35
C ALA A 166 0.02 -20.79 -18.81
N GLU A 167 -0.86 -19.85 -19.16
CA GLU A 167 -1.36 -19.64 -20.52
C GLU A 167 -0.27 -19.09 -21.46
N SER A 168 0.64 -18.25 -20.97
CA SER A 168 1.78 -17.72 -21.74
C SER A 168 2.98 -18.67 -21.81
N GLY A 169 2.92 -19.81 -21.11
CA GLY A 169 4.05 -20.75 -21.02
C GLY A 169 5.16 -20.33 -20.06
N ASP A 170 4.94 -19.28 -19.28
CA ASP A 170 5.87 -18.85 -18.24
C ASP A 170 5.83 -19.79 -17.02
N PRO A 171 6.98 -20.13 -16.42
CA PRO A 171 7.03 -21.08 -15.33
C PRO A 171 6.34 -20.54 -14.07
N VAL A 172 5.51 -21.37 -13.42
CA VAL A 172 5.01 -21.17 -12.06
C VAL A 172 5.75 -22.13 -11.14
N TYR A 173 6.52 -21.59 -10.20
CA TYR A 173 7.35 -22.42 -9.33
C TYR A 173 6.59 -22.84 -8.07
N LEU A 174 6.84 -24.06 -7.59
CA LEU A 174 6.10 -24.66 -6.48
C LEU A 174 6.15 -23.83 -5.19
N HIS A 175 7.29 -23.20 -4.87
CA HIS A 175 7.42 -22.36 -3.67
C HIS A 175 6.50 -21.13 -3.69
N GLU A 176 6.16 -20.61 -4.87
CA GLU A 176 5.25 -19.47 -5.02
C GLU A 176 3.82 -19.82 -4.55
N LEU A 177 3.40 -21.08 -4.69
CA LEU A 177 2.11 -21.54 -4.20
C LEU A 177 2.04 -21.50 -2.67
N PHE A 178 3.17 -21.57 -1.99
CA PHE A 178 3.24 -21.57 -0.54
C PHE A 178 3.06 -20.20 0.09
N TYR A 179 3.31 -19.12 -0.66
CA TYR A 179 3.27 -17.76 -0.13
C TYR A 179 1.93 -17.43 0.57
N GLY A 180 0.79 -17.73 -0.06
CA GLY A 180 -0.52 -17.49 0.53
C GLY A 180 -0.77 -18.29 1.83
N ILE A 181 -0.22 -19.52 1.94
CA ILE A 181 -0.33 -20.33 3.15
C ILE A 181 0.49 -19.70 4.28
N LEU A 182 1.70 -19.21 3.99
CA LEU A 182 2.56 -18.54 4.97
C LEU A 182 1.91 -17.25 5.48
N GLN A 183 1.30 -16.47 4.61
CA GLN A 183 0.53 -15.30 5.02
C GLN A 183 -0.69 -15.67 5.88
N GLY A 184 -1.29 -16.84 5.65
CA GLY A 184 -2.33 -17.39 6.52
C GLY A 184 -1.81 -17.80 7.90
N ILE A 185 -0.57 -18.28 7.99
CA ILE A 185 0.08 -18.56 9.28
C ILE A 185 0.31 -17.25 10.05
N ASP A 186 0.69 -16.15 9.36
CA ASP A 186 0.81 -14.82 9.96
C ASP A 186 -0.53 -14.40 10.60
N ALA A 187 -1.63 -14.46 9.84
CA ALA A 187 -2.97 -14.13 10.32
C ALA A 187 -3.37 -14.97 11.54
N THR A 188 -3.03 -16.27 11.53
CA THR A 188 -3.31 -17.22 12.61
C THR A 188 -2.50 -16.88 13.85
N THR A 189 -1.20 -16.64 13.71
CA THR A 189 -0.28 -16.31 14.82
C THR A 189 -0.69 -15.02 15.51
N LEU A 190 -1.02 -13.99 14.73
CA LEU A 190 -1.52 -12.70 15.22
C LEU A 190 -2.97 -12.80 15.73
N ARG A 191 -3.66 -13.91 15.51
CA ARG A 191 -5.11 -14.06 15.78
C ARG A 191 -5.88 -12.86 15.23
N ALA A 192 -5.59 -12.47 14.00
CA ALA A 192 -6.06 -11.25 13.41
C ALA A 192 -7.58 -11.22 13.27
N ASP A 193 -8.20 -10.14 13.72
CA ASP A 193 -9.61 -9.87 13.47
C ASP A 193 -9.81 -9.24 12.08
N VAL A 194 -8.84 -8.45 11.63
CA VAL A 194 -8.85 -7.75 10.34
C VAL A 194 -7.47 -7.83 9.69
N GLN A 195 -7.43 -8.10 8.40
CA GLN A 195 -6.22 -8.04 7.58
C GLN A 195 -6.42 -7.03 6.44
N VAL A 196 -5.47 -6.11 6.30
CA VAL A 196 -5.48 -5.07 5.27
C VAL A 196 -4.46 -5.41 4.18
N GLY A 197 -4.85 -5.23 2.92
CA GLY A 197 -3.95 -5.41 1.77
C GLY A 197 -4.46 -4.73 0.52
N GLY A 198 -3.67 -4.75 -0.57
CA GLY A 198 -4.09 -4.28 -1.88
C GLY A 198 -4.94 -5.31 -2.63
N THR A 199 -5.54 -4.92 -3.77
CA THR A 199 -6.31 -5.83 -4.65
C THR A 199 -5.47 -7.00 -5.15
N ASP A 200 -4.17 -6.85 -5.28
CA ASP A 200 -3.20 -7.91 -5.57
C ASP A 200 -3.15 -8.99 -4.47
N GLN A 201 -3.52 -8.65 -3.23
CA GLN A 201 -3.57 -9.55 -2.08
C GLN A 201 -4.93 -10.25 -1.89
N LEU A 202 -5.91 -10.01 -2.78
CA LEU A 202 -7.28 -10.53 -2.64
C LEU A 202 -7.29 -12.05 -2.41
N PHE A 203 -6.60 -12.83 -3.25
CA PHE A 203 -6.51 -14.29 -3.08
C PHE A 203 -5.83 -14.68 -1.78
N ASN A 204 -4.69 -14.05 -1.46
CA ASN A 204 -3.92 -14.39 -0.26
C ASN A 204 -4.74 -14.14 1.02
N ILE A 205 -5.52 -13.05 1.08
CA ILE A 205 -6.29 -12.69 2.26
C ILE A 205 -7.63 -13.42 2.30
N VAL A 206 -8.44 -13.30 1.24
CA VAL A 206 -9.82 -13.82 1.23
C VAL A 206 -9.85 -15.34 1.14
N THR A 207 -8.92 -15.95 0.37
CA THR A 207 -8.93 -17.40 0.17
C THR A 207 -7.94 -18.10 1.09
N ALA A 208 -6.64 -17.74 1.05
CA ALA A 208 -5.62 -18.49 1.74
C ALA A 208 -5.60 -18.22 3.24
N SER A 209 -5.48 -16.96 3.67
CA SER A 209 -5.39 -16.63 5.11
C SER A 209 -6.61 -17.10 5.90
N ARG A 210 -7.80 -16.84 5.39
CA ARG A 210 -9.06 -17.24 6.05
C ARG A 210 -9.14 -18.75 6.22
N LYS A 211 -8.78 -19.52 5.18
CA LYS A 211 -8.79 -20.98 5.22
C LYS A 211 -7.75 -21.56 6.17
N VAL A 212 -6.56 -20.97 6.28
CA VAL A 212 -5.55 -21.37 7.27
C VAL A 212 -6.04 -21.08 8.68
N MET A 213 -6.70 -19.94 8.94
CA MET A 213 -7.29 -19.63 10.24
C MET A 213 -8.36 -20.66 10.63
N GLU A 214 -9.27 -21.00 9.71
CA GLU A 214 -10.31 -22.02 9.91
C GLU A 214 -9.70 -23.40 10.23
N ALA A 215 -8.67 -23.80 9.48
CA ALA A 215 -7.95 -25.06 9.71
C ALA A 215 -7.28 -25.11 11.10
N ASN A 216 -7.00 -23.97 11.72
CA ASN A 216 -6.49 -23.84 13.08
C ASN A 216 -7.59 -23.55 14.12
N GLY A 217 -8.87 -23.72 13.77
CA GLY A 217 -10.00 -23.52 14.68
C GLY A 217 -10.28 -22.06 15.07
N LEU A 218 -9.77 -21.12 14.29
CA LEU A 218 -10.01 -19.68 14.50
C LEU A 218 -11.13 -19.17 13.60
N LYS A 219 -11.86 -18.14 14.07
CA LYS A 219 -12.76 -17.37 13.18
C LYS A 219 -11.93 -16.66 12.12
N PRO A 220 -12.34 -16.70 10.83
CA PRO A 220 -11.64 -15.97 9.78
C PRO A 220 -11.56 -14.47 10.05
N ASN A 221 -10.49 -13.86 9.62
CA ASN A 221 -10.34 -12.41 9.63
C ASN A 221 -11.26 -11.74 8.61
N VAL A 222 -11.58 -10.47 8.84
CA VAL A 222 -12.19 -9.62 7.82
C VAL A 222 -11.10 -9.14 6.87
N ALA A 223 -11.30 -9.31 5.57
CA ALA A 223 -10.40 -8.80 4.54
C ALA A 223 -10.76 -7.35 4.19
N ILE A 224 -9.86 -6.42 4.40
CA ILE A 224 -9.97 -5.05 3.92
C ILE A 224 -9.03 -4.88 2.73
N ILE A 225 -9.61 -4.89 1.53
CA ILE A 225 -8.88 -4.88 0.26
C ILE A 225 -8.93 -3.48 -0.34
N MET A 226 -7.79 -2.84 -0.41
CA MET A 226 -7.65 -1.47 -0.91
C MET A 226 -7.29 -1.45 -2.39
N GLY A 227 -7.84 -0.52 -3.14
CA GLY A 227 -7.47 -0.31 -4.53
C GLY A 227 -5.98 0.07 -4.67
N ILE A 228 -5.37 -0.40 -5.74
CA ILE A 228 -3.96 -0.08 -6.06
C ILE A 228 -3.85 1.36 -6.56
N LEU A 229 -2.81 2.07 -6.12
CA LEU A 229 -2.48 3.40 -6.60
C LEU A 229 -1.68 3.28 -7.91
N PRO A 230 -2.11 3.92 -9.02
CA PRO A 230 -1.31 3.98 -10.24
C PRO A 230 -0.03 4.79 -10.00
N GLY A 231 1.00 4.53 -10.78
CA GLY A 231 2.23 5.31 -10.78
C GLY A 231 2.05 6.68 -11.47
N THR A 232 3.16 7.40 -11.63
CA THR A 232 3.16 8.72 -12.29
C THR A 232 2.77 8.67 -13.77
N ASP A 233 2.76 7.47 -14.37
CA ASP A 233 2.21 7.22 -15.71
C ASP A 233 0.67 7.20 -15.75
N GLY A 234 0.01 7.14 -14.60
CA GLY A 234 -1.45 7.17 -14.44
C GLY A 234 -2.18 5.84 -14.69
N SER A 235 -1.51 4.78 -15.09
CA SER A 235 -2.16 3.52 -15.51
C SER A 235 -1.55 2.28 -14.89
N VAL A 236 -0.23 2.19 -14.83
CA VAL A 236 0.47 1.03 -14.29
C VAL A 236 0.63 1.17 -12.78
N LYS A 237 0.48 0.07 -12.04
CA LYS A 237 0.75 0.06 -10.59
C LYS A 237 2.07 0.76 -10.27
N MET A 238 2.05 1.61 -9.26
CA MET A 238 3.23 2.30 -8.76
C MET A 238 4.31 1.30 -8.35
N SER A 239 5.51 1.42 -8.93
CA SER A 239 6.63 0.51 -8.66
C SER A 239 7.98 1.19 -8.89
N LYS A 240 8.94 0.91 -7.99
CA LYS A 240 10.32 1.37 -8.14
C LYS A 240 11.00 0.79 -9.37
N SER A 241 10.75 -0.48 -9.69
CA SER A 241 11.39 -1.17 -10.83
C SER A 241 11.02 -0.58 -12.18
N ILE A 242 9.91 0.16 -12.26
CA ILE A 242 9.43 0.84 -13.47
C ILE A 242 9.84 2.33 -13.46
N GLY A 243 10.19 2.87 -12.28
CA GLY A 243 10.55 4.29 -12.13
C GLY A 243 9.35 5.24 -12.02
N ASN A 244 8.12 4.72 -12.01
CA ASN A 244 6.88 5.50 -11.94
C ASN A 244 6.42 5.79 -10.49
N HIS A 245 7.33 5.72 -9.51
CA HIS A 245 6.99 5.84 -8.09
C HIS A 245 7.27 7.23 -7.52
N ILE A 246 6.55 7.57 -6.45
CA ILE A 246 6.78 8.75 -5.62
C ILE A 246 7.23 8.25 -4.24
N PRO A 247 8.55 8.39 -3.88
CA PRO A 247 9.03 7.97 -2.56
C PRO A 247 8.39 8.78 -1.44
N ILE A 248 8.09 8.16 -0.30
CA ILE A 248 7.55 8.91 0.86
C ILE A 248 8.62 9.73 1.58
N LEU A 249 9.89 9.46 1.31
CA LEU A 249 11.05 10.22 1.79
C LEU A 249 11.47 11.34 0.82
N ALA A 250 10.82 11.48 -0.34
CA ALA A 250 11.09 12.57 -1.26
C ALA A 250 10.88 13.93 -0.58
N GLY A 251 11.68 14.92 -0.95
CA GLY A 251 11.47 16.30 -0.51
C GLY A 251 10.11 16.82 -0.99
N ALA A 252 9.60 17.86 -0.31
CA ALA A 252 8.30 18.44 -0.64
C ALA A 252 8.23 18.92 -2.10
N ASP A 253 9.29 19.55 -2.60
CA ASP A 253 9.37 20.05 -3.99
C ASP A 253 9.34 18.92 -5.01
N GLU A 254 10.12 17.86 -4.80
CA GLU A 254 10.13 16.68 -5.66
C GLU A 254 8.77 15.99 -5.68
N MET A 255 8.18 15.80 -4.50
CA MET A 255 6.86 15.17 -4.36
C MET A 255 5.78 16.00 -5.08
N TYR A 256 5.78 17.32 -4.85
CA TYR A 256 4.87 18.25 -5.50
C TYR A 256 4.99 18.19 -7.02
N GLY A 257 6.21 18.28 -7.54
CA GLY A 257 6.49 18.21 -8.99
C GLY A 257 6.04 16.89 -9.61
N LYS A 258 6.26 15.75 -8.93
CA LYS A 258 5.81 14.43 -9.40
C LYS A 258 4.28 14.32 -9.42
N ILE A 259 3.58 14.90 -8.45
CA ILE A 259 2.10 14.95 -8.47
C ILE A 259 1.61 15.84 -9.60
N MET A 260 2.25 16.99 -9.83
CA MET A 260 1.90 17.87 -10.95
C MET A 260 2.13 17.24 -12.33
N SER A 261 3.02 16.24 -12.44
CA SER A 261 3.27 15.52 -13.70
C SER A 261 2.25 14.41 -13.99
N LEU A 262 1.34 14.08 -13.06
CA LEU A 262 0.32 13.05 -13.27
C LEU A 262 -0.60 13.40 -14.44
N PRO A 263 -1.06 12.42 -15.24
CA PRO A 263 -2.20 12.59 -16.14
C PRO A 263 -3.46 13.00 -15.38
N ASP A 264 -4.35 13.75 -16.03
CA ASP A 264 -5.56 14.24 -15.36
C ASP A 264 -6.48 13.10 -14.89
N ASP A 265 -6.55 12.03 -15.64
CA ASP A 265 -7.35 10.83 -15.28
C ASP A 265 -6.84 10.13 -13.99
N ALA A 266 -5.58 10.32 -13.63
CA ALA A 266 -5.01 9.78 -12.41
C ALA A 266 -5.34 10.61 -11.15
N MET A 267 -5.84 11.84 -11.28
CA MET A 267 -6.09 12.71 -10.14
C MET A 267 -7.12 12.10 -9.17
N ARG A 268 -8.23 11.57 -9.68
CA ARG A 268 -9.29 11.01 -8.82
C ARG A 268 -8.81 9.85 -7.94
N PRO A 269 -8.14 8.80 -8.46
CA PRO A 269 -7.55 7.75 -7.63
C PRO A 269 -6.61 8.26 -6.54
N TYR A 270 -5.83 9.31 -6.82
CA TYR A 270 -4.94 9.89 -5.81
C TYR A 270 -5.73 10.63 -4.73
N PHE A 271 -6.72 11.44 -5.08
CA PHE A 271 -7.60 12.07 -4.08
C PHE A 271 -8.24 11.03 -3.15
N GLU A 272 -8.80 9.96 -3.72
CA GLU A 272 -9.52 8.93 -2.97
C GLU A 272 -8.64 8.07 -2.07
N LYS A 273 -7.37 7.82 -2.48
CA LYS A 273 -6.52 6.83 -1.82
C LYS A 273 -5.44 7.43 -0.92
N VAL A 274 -4.95 8.64 -1.22
CA VAL A 274 -3.79 9.21 -0.52
C VAL A 274 -3.99 10.62 0.02
N THR A 275 -5.23 11.14 0.00
CA THR A 275 -5.58 12.39 0.70
C THR A 275 -6.56 12.14 1.84
N PRO A 276 -6.72 13.08 2.78
CA PRO A 276 -7.71 12.98 3.85
C PRO A 276 -9.13 13.41 3.43
N LEU A 277 -9.33 13.84 2.17
CA LEU A 277 -10.61 14.39 1.71
C LEU A 277 -11.73 13.35 1.77
N ALA A 278 -12.91 13.81 2.17
CA ALA A 278 -14.10 12.95 2.20
C ALA A 278 -14.67 12.75 0.78
N PRO A 279 -15.31 11.60 0.47
CA PRO A 279 -15.88 11.34 -0.85
C PRO A 279 -16.79 12.46 -1.40
N PRO A 280 -17.70 13.09 -0.60
CA PRO A 280 -18.51 14.19 -1.10
C PRO A 280 -17.71 15.41 -1.55
N GLU A 281 -16.55 15.68 -0.89
CA GLU A 281 -15.67 16.79 -1.29
C GLU A 281 -14.94 16.48 -2.61
N ILE A 282 -14.53 15.22 -2.78
CA ILE A 282 -13.91 14.75 -4.02
C ILE A 282 -14.94 14.79 -5.16
N ASP A 283 -16.15 14.32 -4.92
CA ASP A 283 -17.23 14.35 -5.92
C ASP A 283 -17.59 15.76 -6.34
N ALA A 284 -17.70 16.70 -5.40
CA ALA A 284 -17.93 18.12 -5.70
C ALA A 284 -16.81 18.71 -6.58
N LEU A 285 -15.55 18.43 -6.22
CA LEU A 285 -14.38 18.91 -6.98
C LEU A 285 -14.38 18.40 -8.42
N PHE A 286 -14.71 17.12 -8.63
CA PHE A 286 -14.78 16.53 -9.96
C PHE A 286 -16.04 16.95 -10.74
N ALA A 287 -17.11 17.32 -10.08
CA ALA A 287 -18.27 17.95 -10.72
C ALA A 287 -17.93 19.37 -11.24
N GLU A 288 -17.20 20.18 -10.46
CA GLU A 288 -16.68 21.48 -10.89
C GLU A 288 -15.74 21.34 -12.08
N LEU A 289 -14.85 20.33 -12.06
CA LEU A 289 -13.94 20.03 -13.16
C LEU A 289 -14.71 19.65 -14.43
N ALA A 290 -15.70 18.77 -14.32
CA ALA A 290 -16.52 18.32 -15.46
C ALA A 290 -17.38 19.43 -16.06
N SER A 291 -17.85 20.39 -15.24
CA SER A 291 -18.62 21.55 -15.70
C SER A 291 -17.75 22.69 -16.27
N GLY A 292 -16.42 22.59 -16.15
CA GLY A 292 -15.49 23.65 -16.57
C GLY A 292 -15.41 24.83 -15.59
N GLN A 293 -16.01 24.72 -14.41
CA GLN A 293 -15.90 25.73 -13.34
C GLN A 293 -14.52 25.70 -12.67
N ALA A 294 -13.90 24.52 -12.59
CA ALA A 294 -12.51 24.38 -12.11
C ALA A 294 -11.57 24.03 -13.26
N HIS A 295 -10.36 24.61 -13.25
CA HIS A 295 -9.33 24.28 -14.23
C HIS A 295 -8.54 23.04 -13.79
N PRO A 296 -8.24 22.05 -14.67
CA PRO A 296 -7.49 20.83 -14.32
C PRO A 296 -6.19 21.08 -13.57
N ARG A 297 -5.43 22.12 -13.98
CA ARG A 297 -4.21 22.54 -13.29
C ARG A 297 -4.46 22.88 -11.82
N ASP A 298 -5.50 23.63 -11.52
CA ASP A 298 -5.78 24.13 -10.17
C ASP A 298 -6.25 22.98 -9.26
N VAL A 299 -7.01 22.03 -9.81
CA VAL A 299 -7.39 20.77 -9.15
C VAL A 299 -6.13 19.94 -8.86
N LYS A 300 -5.21 19.84 -9.81
CA LYS A 300 -3.94 19.09 -9.62
C LYS A 300 -3.03 19.78 -8.61
N MET A 301 -2.97 21.11 -8.58
CA MET A 301 -2.25 21.87 -7.54
C MET A 301 -2.87 21.61 -6.15
N ARG A 302 -4.21 21.54 -6.05
CA ARG A 302 -4.87 21.12 -4.79
C ARG A 302 -4.48 19.71 -4.41
N LEU A 303 -4.50 18.75 -5.36
CA LEU A 303 -4.04 17.40 -5.12
C LEU A 303 -2.61 17.36 -4.58
N ALA A 304 -1.70 18.12 -5.22
CA ALA A 304 -0.30 18.18 -4.79
C ALA A 304 -0.16 18.70 -3.35
N ARG A 305 -0.86 19.76 -2.98
CA ARG A 305 -0.90 20.29 -1.61
C ARG A 305 -1.39 19.21 -0.61
N GLU A 306 -2.54 18.58 -0.92
CA GLU A 306 -3.15 17.58 -0.03
C GLU A 306 -2.23 16.37 0.18
N VAL A 307 -1.60 15.87 -0.89
CA VAL A 307 -0.69 14.71 -0.79
C VAL A 307 0.58 15.08 -0.04
N VAL A 308 1.23 16.20 -0.38
CA VAL A 308 2.47 16.64 0.29
C VAL A 308 2.21 16.93 1.78
N ALA A 309 1.08 17.54 2.13
CA ALA A 309 0.68 17.80 3.52
C ALA A 309 0.51 16.54 4.37
N THR A 310 0.34 15.36 3.76
CA THR A 310 0.27 14.10 4.52
C THR A 310 1.62 13.64 5.10
N LEU A 311 2.73 14.16 4.57
CA LEU A 311 4.08 13.71 4.90
C LEU A 311 5.05 14.85 5.26
N HIS A 312 4.66 16.10 4.98
CA HIS A 312 5.48 17.30 5.18
C HIS A 312 4.70 18.38 5.94
N PRO A 313 5.38 19.25 6.70
CA PRO A 313 4.76 20.36 7.41
C PRO A 313 4.24 21.43 6.42
N ALA A 314 3.30 22.25 6.89
CA ALA A 314 2.58 23.22 6.06
C ALA A 314 3.47 24.27 5.37
N ASP A 315 4.53 24.70 6.04
CA ASP A 315 5.53 25.64 5.46
C ASP A 315 6.29 25.02 4.28
N ALA A 316 6.66 23.74 4.38
CA ALA A 316 7.30 23.01 3.26
C ALA A 316 6.32 22.82 2.08
N VAL A 317 5.02 22.60 2.34
CA VAL A 317 4.00 22.53 1.28
C VAL A 317 3.88 23.86 0.52
N ALA A 318 3.83 24.98 1.28
CA ALA A 318 3.73 26.31 0.67
C ALA A 318 4.98 26.67 -0.14
N ALA A 319 6.17 26.33 0.39
CA ALA A 319 7.43 26.52 -0.34
C ALA A 319 7.48 25.70 -1.64
N ALA A 320 7.09 24.43 -1.61
CA ALA A 320 7.06 23.55 -2.77
C ALA A 320 6.12 24.07 -3.86
N GLU A 321 4.94 24.56 -3.48
CA GLU A 321 4.01 25.19 -4.43
C GLU A 321 4.62 26.46 -5.05
N GLN A 322 5.23 27.31 -4.24
CA GLN A 322 5.87 28.54 -4.72
C GLN A 322 7.00 28.23 -5.70
N THR A 323 7.89 27.30 -5.35
CA THR A 323 8.98 26.83 -6.23
C THR A 323 8.43 26.31 -7.56
N PHE A 324 7.36 25.50 -7.52
CA PHE A 324 6.72 24.98 -8.73
C PHE A 324 6.16 26.11 -9.62
N VAL A 325 5.46 27.08 -9.02
CA VAL A 325 4.89 28.23 -9.75
C VAL A 325 6.00 29.09 -10.37
N GLN A 326 7.07 29.40 -9.64
CA GLN A 326 8.20 30.16 -10.14
C GLN A 326 8.88 29.45 -11.31
N THR A 327 9.23 28.19 -11.13
CA THR A 327 10.00 27.44 -12.13
C THR A 327 9.20 27.10 -13.37
N PHE A 328 7.99 26.55 -13.21
CA PHE A 328 7.25 25.96 -14.34
C PHE A 328 6.15 26.86 -14.91
N GLN A 329 5.62 27.82 -14.14
CA GLN A 329 4.58 28.75 -14.67
C GLN A 329 5.15 30.09 -15.06
N ARG A 330 6.17 30.60 -14.35
CA ARG A 330 6.81 31.88 -14.67
C ARG A 330 8.10 31.74 -15.47
N GLY A 331 8.68 30.53 -15.51
CA GLY A 331 9.96 30.29 -16.20
C GLY A 331 11.15 30.93 -15.48
N GLU A 332 11.03 31.23 -14.20
CA GLU A 332 12.08 31.78 -13.37
C GLU A 332 13.05 30.66 -12.96
N LEU A 333 14.34 30.95 -12.95
CA LEU A 333 15.32 29.97 -12.45
C LEU A 333 15.30 29.93 -10.92
N PRO A 334 15.48 28.74 -10.30
CA PRO A 334 15.61 28.64 -8.84
C PRO A 334 16.80 29.45 -8.32
N ASP A 335 16.65 30.14 -7.19
CA ASP A 335 17.68 30.99 -6.59
C ASP A 335 18.93 30.19 -6.14
N ASP A 336 18.77 28.88 -5.88
CA ASP A 336 19.81 27.97 -5.41
C ASP A 336 20.38 27.04 -6.49
N MET A 337 20.29 27.43 -7.76
CA MET A 337 20.85 26.62 -8.86
C MET A 337 22.35 26.39 -8.66
N PRO A 338 22.79 25.11 -8.68
CA PRO A 338 24.21 24.81 -8.60
C PRO A 338 24.95 25.41 -9.81
N SER A 339 25.94 26.26 -9.55
CA SER A 339 26.79 26.81 -10.59
C SER A 339 28.02 25.94 -10.81
N LEU A 340 28.26 25.54 -12.05
CA LEU A 340 29.47 24.80 -12.43
C LEU A 340 30.39 25.73 -13.22
N THR A 341 31.58 25.98 -12.69
CA THR A 341 32.61 26.73 -13.44
C THR A 341 33.33 25.75 -14.37
N VAL A 342 33.19 25.96 -15.66
CA VAL A 342 33.84 25.14 -16.67
C VAL A 342 34.92 25.95 -17.41
N PRO A 343 36.06 25.32 -17.80
CA PRO A 343 37.07 25.97 -18.63
C PRO A 343 36.51 26.47 -19.96
N ALA A 344 36.90 27.64 -20.36
CA ALA A 344 36.48 28.21 -21.64
C ALA A 344 36.84 27.28 -22.82
N GLY A 345 35.92 27.13 -23.79
CA GLY A 345 36.15 26.32 -25.00
C GLY A 345 35.65 24.87 -24.95
N ARG A 346 35.05 24.42 -23.84
CA ARG A 346 34.37 23.10 -23.80
C ARG A 346 33.00 23.17 -24.47
N ARG A 347 32.64 22.11 -25.20
CA ARG A 347 31.29 22.00 -25.79
C ARG A 347 30.29 21.69 -24.69
N PHE A 348 29.07 22.21 -24.82
CA PHE A 348 27.97 21.97 -23.84
C PHE A 348 27.70 20.50 -23.59
N THR A 349 27.81 19.64 -24.61
CA THR A 349 27.70 18.20 -24.51
C THR A 349 28.81 17.51 -23.68
N GLU A 350 29.96 18.15 -23.52
CA GLU A 350 31.09 17.64 -22.71
C GLU A 350 30.97 18.05 -21.24
N ILE A 351 30.02 18.95 -20.93
CA ILE A 351 29.75 19.45 -19.58
C ILE A 351 28.64 18.64 -18.92
N LEU A 352 27.76 18.01 -19.72
CA LEU A 352 26.59 17.25 -19.28
C LEU A 352 26.89 15.76 -19.06
N VAL A 353 28.11 15.29 -19.20
CA VAL A 353 28.61 13.95 -18.93
C VAL A 353 29.43 14.02 -17.64
#